data_6888423f1574e8e6883bf01bb17a66e1
#
_entry.id   6888423f1574e8e6883bf01bb17a66e1
#
_cell.length_a   1.000
_cell.length_b   1.000
_cell.length_c   1.000
_cell.angle_alpha   90.00
_cell.angle_beta   90.00
_cell.angle_gamma   90.00
#
_symmetry.space_group_name_H-M   'P 1'
#
loop_
_entity.id
_entity.type
_entity.pdbx_description
1 polymer ?
#
loop_
_entity_poly.entity_id
_entity_poly.type
_entity_poly.pdbx_seq_one_letter_code
_entity_poly.pdbx_strand_id
1 'polypeptide(L)'
;MAPRSADPVAGGTPSSFSELPRRAISAAVIAPPALAAVWLGGYWLLALILPVAILMGAEWARLVGYASHPWLVRALAFAAPQPVLALLIGGWPIAVLHLLLLCGALFALVGAMDRAGSKQSGLWYAAGLPALALPLLCLVWVRGQEPDGAETVLWLVALVIATDIGAYFSGRLIGGPKLLPSVSPKKTWAGLLGGMAAAACVGALATTLVFI
;
A
#
# COMPACT_ATOMS: atom_id res chain seq x y z
N MET A 1 4.76 -17.74 -55.29
CA MET A 1 5.06 -16.90 -54.08
C MET A 1 3.80 -16.06 -53.81
N ALA A 2 2.91 -16.56 -52.93
CA ALA A 2 1.63 -15.93 -52.65
C ALA A 2 1.78 -14.97 -51.44
N PRO A 3 1.12 -13.79 -51.42
CA PRO A 3 1.22 -12.86 -50.31
C PRO A 3 0.45 -13.39 -49.10
N ARG A 4 1.11 -13.40 -47.91
CA ARG A 4 0.49 -13.69 -46.62
C ARG A 4 -0.58 -12.65 -46.34
N SER A 5 -1.80 -13.11 -46.16
CA SER A 5 -2.91 -12.32 -45.59
C SER A 5 -2.55 -11.85 -44.21
N ALA A 6 -2.56 -10.54 -44.00
CA ALA A 6 -2.43 -9.91 -42.68
C ALA A 6 -3.70 -10.20 -41.87
N ASP A 7 -3.57 -10.96 -40.79
CA ASP A 7 -4.63 -11.10 -39.81
C ASP A 7 -4.93 -9.77 -39.16
N PRO A 8 -6.21 -9.39 -39.02
CA PRO A 8 -6.58 -8.18 -38.30
C PRO A 8 -6.34 -8.38 -36.81
N VAL A 9 -5.39 -7.63 -36.23
CA VAL A 9 -5.19 -7.53 -34.78
C VAL A 9 -6.43 -6.86 -34.17
N ALA A 10 -7.46 -7.67 -33.93
CA ALA A 10 -8.62 -7.30 -33.13
C ALA A 10 -8.28 -7.53 -31.64
N GLY A 11 -7.59 -6.57 -31.06
CA GLY A 11 -7.30 -6.47 -29.64
C GLY A 11 -7.59 -5.07 -29.15
N GLY A 12 -8.86 -4.66 -29.21
CA GLY A 12 -9.31 -3.44 -28.54
C GLY A 12 -9.06 -3.57 -27.05
N THR A 13 -8.05 -2.84 -26.52
CA THR A 13 -7.88 -2.64 -25.07
C THR A 13 -9.20 -2.09 -24.54
N PRO A 14 -9.83 -2.75 -23.53
CA PRO A 14 -11.08 -2.24 -22.96
C PRO A 14 -10.85 -0.79 -22.52
N SER A 15 -11.72 0.11 -22.97
CA SER A 15 -11.60 1.52 -22.68
C SER A 15 -11.58 1.67 -21.14
N SER A 16 -10.64 2.44 -20.60
CA SER A 16 -10.47 2.61 -19.15
C SER A 16 -11.71 3.15 -18.43
N PHE A 17 -12.72 3.56 -19.15
CA PHE A 17 -14.03 3.97 -18.62
C PHE A 17 -14.93 2.80 -18.23
N SER A 18 -14.83 1.64 -18.86
CA SER A 18 -15.65 0.48 -18.53
C SER A 18 -15.32 -0.12 -17.16
N GLU A 19 -14.11 0.15 -16.62
CA GLU A 19 -13.69 -0.30 -15.30
C GLU A 19 -14.04 0.67 -14.16
N LEU A 20 -14.33 1.95 -14.47
CA LEU A 20 -14.63 2.97 -13.45
C LEU A 20 -15.81 2.61 -12.54
N PRO A 21 -16.98 2.18 -13.06
CA PRO A 21 -18.09 1.83 -12.20
C PRO A 21 -17.76 0.64 -11.28
N ARG A 22 -17.04 -0.35 -11.77
CA ARG A 22 -16.62 -1.49 -10.96
C ARG A 22 -15.69 -1.08 -9.82
N ARG A 23 -14.73 -0.20 -10.09
CA ARG A 23 -13.81 0.36 -9.07
C ARG A 23 -14.54 1.26 -8.08
N ALA A 24 -15.49 2.07 -8.56
CA ALA A 24 -16.31 2.91 -7.69
C ALA A 24 -17.20 2.08 -6.76
N ILE A 25 -17.81 1.01 -7.25
CA ILE A 25 -18.63 0.11 -6.44
C ILE A 25 -17.76 -0.59 -5.38
N SER A 26 -16.59 -1.13 -5.75
CA SER A 26 -15.70 -1.76 -4.77
C SER A 26 -15.21 -0.77 -3.71
N ALA A 27 -14.89 0.46 -4.08
CA ALA A 27 -14.52 1.50 -3.14
C ALA A 27 -15.69 1.87 -2.22
N ALA A 28 -16.90 2.03 -2.75
CA ALA A 28 -18.10 2.34 -1.96
C ALA A 28 -18.49 1.23 -0.97
N VAL A 29 -18.14 -0.01 -1.25
CA VAL A 29 -18.37 -1.14 -0.34
C VAL A 29 -17.29 -1.24 0.75
N ILE A 30 -16.02 -1.00 0.39
CA ILE A 30 -14.88 -1.20 1.30
C ILE A 30 -14.62 0.05 2.17
N ALA A 31 -14.80 1.26 1.63
CA ALA A 31 -14.45 2.49 2.35
C ALA A 31 -15.29 2.71 3.64
N PRO A 32 -16.62 2.52 3.66
CA PRO A 32 -17.40 2.75 4.88
C PRO A 32 -16.95 1.88 6.06
N PRO A 33 -16.80 0.55 5.95
CA PRO A 33 -16.32 -0.25 7.07
C PRO A 33 -14.88 0.07 7.46
N ALA A 34 -14.03 0.44 6.50
CA ALA A 34 -12.65 0.86 6.80
C ALA A 34 -12.61 2.18 7.58
N LEU A 35 -13.39 3.19 7.16
CA LEU A 35 -13.50 4.46 7.88
C LEU A 35 -14.13 4.28 9.27
N ALA A 36 -15.16 3.42 9.38
CA ALA A 36 -15.76 3.09 10.67
C ALA A 36 -14.74 2.41 11.60
N ALA A 37 -13.91 1.49 11.10
CA ALA A 37 -12.86 0.84 11.88
C ALA A 37 -11.80 1.85 12.37
N VAL A 38 -11.42 2.82 11.53
CA VAL A 38 -10.51 3.92 11.93
C VAL A 38 -11.17 4.79 13.01
N TRP A 39 -12.43 5.17 12.84
CA TRP A 39 -13.16 6.01 13.81
C TRP A 39 -13.32 5.32 15.15
N LEU A 40 -13.77 4.07 15.17
CA LEU A 40 -13.96 3.28 16.39
C LEU A 40 -12.64 2.95 17.08
N GLY A 41 -11.55 2.77 16.31
CA GLY A 41 -10.22 2.43 16.84
C GLY A 41 -10.16 1.07 17.50
N GLY A 42 -9.18 0.89 18.41
CA GLY A 42 -9.03 -0.30 19.24
C GLY A 42 -9.15 -1.62 18.45
N TYR A 43 -9.99 -2.53 18.92
CA TYR A 43 -10.17 -3.86 18.30
C TYR A 43 -10.74 -3.81 16.87
N TRP A 44 -11.55 -2.79 16.54
CA TRP A 44 -12.08 -2.63 15.19
C TRP A 44 -11.00 -2.31 14.17
N LEU A 45 -10.08 -1.41 14.54
CA LEU A 45 -8.94 -1.08 13.70
C LEU A 45 -8.02 -2.29 13.52
N LEU A 46 -7.78 -3.06 14.58
CA LEU A 46 -6.98 -4.28 14.51
C LEU A 46 -7.63 -5.35 13.64
N ALA A 47 -8.96 -5.54 13.76
CA ALA A 47 -9.70 -6.46 12.91
C ALA A 47 -9.56 -6.13 11.40
N LEU A 48 -9.35 -4.85 11.07
CA LEU A 48 -9.05 -4.42 9.70
C LEU A 48 -7.56 -4.62 9.35
N ILE A 49 -6.65 -4.15 10.20
CA ILE A 49 -5.20 -4.08 9.89
C ILE A 49 -4.55 -5.46 9.85
N LEU A 50 -4.88 -6.37 10.76
CA LEU A 50 -4.22 -7.67 10.85
C LEU A 50 -4.43 -8.53 9.59
N PRO A 51 -5.66 -8.72 9.07
CA PRO A 51 -5.87 -9.42 7.80
C PRO A 51 -5.16 -8.74 6.62
N VAL A 52 -5.19 -7.40 6.56
CA VAL A 52 -4.50 -6.64 5.52
C VAL A 52 -2.99 -6.88 5.58
N ALA A 53 -2.37 -6.84 6.76
CA ALA A 53 -0.95 -7.13 6.95
C ALA A 53 -0.58 -8.54 6.47
N ILE A 54 -1.40 -9.55 6.80
CA ILE A 54 -1.21 -10.94 6.36
C ILE A 54 -1.25 -11.02 4.82
N LEU A 55 -2.25 -10.42 4.20
CA LEU A 55 -2.41 -10.43 2.75
C LEU A 55 -1.27 -9.71 2.05
N MET A 56 -0.87 -8.52 2.55
CA MET A 56 0.26 -7.76 2.02
C MET A 56 1.58 -8.52 2.15
N GLY A 57 1.83 -9.18 3.28
CA GLY A 57 3.02 -10.01 3.48
C GLY A 57 3.08 -11.19 2.50
N ALA A 58 1.95 -11.88 2.30
CA ALA A 58 1.86 -12.95 1.32
C ALA A 58 2.11 -12.47 -0.11
N GLU A 59 1.51 -11.34 -0.47
CA GLU A 59 1.65 -10.77 -1.81
C GLU A 59 3.07 -10.26 -2.07
N TRP A 60 3.69 -9.58 -1.09
CA TRP A 60 5.09 -9.17 -1.21
C TRP A 60 6.02 -10.34 -1.48
N ALA A 61 5.88 -11.44 -0.73
CA ALA A 61 6.70 -12.63 -0.93
C ALA A 61 6.56 -13.21 -2.35
N ARG A 62 5.35 -13.18 -2.91
CA ARG A 62 5.11 -13.60 -4.30
C ARG A 62 5.75 -12.66 -5.32
N LEU A 63 5.62 -11.34 -5.11
CA LEU A 63 6.17 -10.31 -6.00
C LEU A 63 7.70 -10.37 -6.09
N VAL A 64 8.39 -10.68 -4.99
CA VAL A 64 9.85 -10.78 -4.97
C VAL A 64 10.38 -12.17 -5.38
N GLY A 65 9.53 -13.02 -5.99
CA GLY A 65 9.94 -14.26 -6.64
C GLY A 65 9.80 -15.53 -5.81
N TYR A 66 9.22 -15.47 -4.62
CA TYR A 66 9.03 -16.66 -3.75
C TYR A 66 7.67 -17.34 -3.90
N ALA A 67 6.93 -17.09 -5.00
CA ALA A 67 5.63 -17.71 -5.25
C ALA A 67 5.66 -19.25 -5.24
N SER A 68 6.75 -19.86 -5.70
CA SER A 68 6.97 -21.31 -5.69
C SER A 68 7.30 -21.91 -4.32
N HIS A 69 7.51 -21.07 -3.30
CA HIS A 69 7.87 -21.47 -1.95
C HIS A 69 6.74 -21.12 -0.96
N PRO A 70 5.66 -21.91 -0.87
CA PRO A 70 4.48 -21.57 -0.10
C PRO A 70 4.75 -21.35 1.40
N TRP A 71 5.77 -21.95 1.94
CA TRP A 71 6.16 -21.76 3.33
C TRP A 71 6.81 -20.39 3.58
N LEU A 72 7.61 -19.85 2.63
CA LEU A 72 8.13 -18.47 2.70
C LEU A 72 7.01 -17.43 2.55
N VAL A 73 6.04 -17.68 1.66
CA VAL A 73 4.85 -16.84 1.55
C VAL A 73 4.11 -16.77 2.89
N ARG A 74 3.91 -17.92 3.54
CA ARG A 74 3.29 -17.99 4.87
C ARG A 74 4.15 -17.33 5.95
N ALA A 75 5.46 -17.55 5.94
CA ALA A 75 6.37 -16.96 6.94
C ALA A 75 6.28 -15.43 6.96
N LEU A 76 6.34 -14.77 5.79
CA LEU A 76 6.20 -13.33 5.72
C LEU A 76 4.77 -12.84 6.01
N ALA A 77 3.76 -13.58 5.57
CA ALA A 77 2.37 -13.28 5.87
C ALA A 77 2.10 -13.25 7.39
N PHE A 78 2.61 -14.22 8.13
CA PHE A 78 2.46 -14.25 9.58
C PHE A 78 3.43 -13.35 10.33
N ALA A 79 4.60 -13.01 9.75
CA ALA A 79 5.54 -12.08 10.35
C ALA A 79 5.06 -10.62 10.27
N ALA A 80 4.37 -10.25 9.19
CA ALA A 80 3.96 -8.87 8.94
C ALA A 80 3.07 -8.23 10.03
N PRO A 81 2.06 -8.91 10.62
CA PRO A 81 1.25 -8.35 11.70
C PRO A 81 1.92 -8.37 13.08
N GLN A 82 2.98 -9.16 13.29
CA GLN A 82 3.58 -9.38 14.62
C GLN A 82 4.10 -8.08 15.29
N PRO A 83 4.77 -7.15 14.62
CA PRO A 83 5.21 -5.91 15.26
C PRO A 83 4.04 -5.06 15.76
N VAL A 84 2.89 -5.07 15.07
CA VAL A 84 1.67 -4.38 15.52
C VAL A 84 1.13 -5.00 16.80
N LEU A 85 1.11 -6.32 16.88
CA LEU A 85 0.71 -7.02 18.11
C LEU A 85 1.70 -6.77 19.26
N ALA A 86 2.99 -6.72 18.97
CA ALA A 86 4.03 -6.42 19.95
C ALA A 86 3.92 -4.99 20.50
N LEU A 87 3.52 -4.01 19.66
CA LEU A 87 3.23 -2.64 20.07
C LEU A 87 2.13 -2.58 21.14
N LEU A 88 1.09 -3.38 20.99
CA LEU A 88 -0.05 -3.40 21.92
C LEU A 88 0.31 -4.01 23.29
N ILE A 89 1.27 -4.94 23.32
CA ILE A 89 1.67 -5.64 24.55
C ILE A 89 2.69 -4.84 25.34
N GLY A 90 3.67 -4.24 24.69
CA GLY A 90 4.81 -3.63 25.37
C GLY A 90 5.28 -2.30 24.79
N GLY A 91 4.45 -1.65 23.96
CA GLY A 91 4.77 -0.36 23.37
C GLY A 91 5.89 -0.39 22.32
N TRP A 92 6.38 0.80 21.98
CA TRP A 92 7.39 0.97 20.93
C TRP A 92 8.69 0.17 21.13
N PRO A 93 9.29 0.12 22.32
CA PRO A 93 10.55 -0.62 22.49
C PRO A 93 10.42 -2.09 22.12
N ILE A 94 9.32 -2.73 22.53
CA ILE A 94 9.08 -4.14 22.23
C ILE A 94 8.71 -4.32 20.74
N ALA A 95 7.90 -3.44 20.17
CA ALA A 95 7.56 -3.48 18.75
C ALA A 95 8.80 -3.37 17.85
N VAL A 96 9.70 -2.41 18.14
CA VAL A 96 10.95 -2.22 17.39
C VAL A 96 11.89 -3.42 17.55
N LEU A 97 12.08 -3.88 18.79
CA LEU A 97 12.90 -5.08 19.04
C LEU A 97 12.36 -6.28 18.27
N HIS A 98 11.04 -6.51 18.32
CA HIS A 98 10.38 -7.60 17.62
C HIS A 98 10.56 -7.49 16.10
N LEU A 99 10.39 -6.29 15.55
CA LEU A 99 10.61 -6.02 14.13
C LEU A 99 12.05 -6.33 13.72
N LEU A 100 13.04 -5.87 14.49
CA LEU A 100 14.47 -6.11 14.22
C LEU A 100 14.82 -7.60 14.29
N LEU A 101 14.31 -8.32 15.30
CA LEU A 101 14.53 -9.76 15.43
C LEU A 101 13.92 -10.55 14.27
N LEU A 102 12.69 -10.20 13.85
CA LEU A 102 12.05 -10.83 12.70
C LEU A 102 12.77 -10.52 11.38
N CYS A 103 13.19 -9.27 11.17
CA CYS A 103 13.99 -8.89 10.00
C CYS A 103 15.29 -9.68 9.94
N GLY A 104 16.01 -9.78 11.06
CA GLY A 104 17.25 -10.56 11.18
C GLY A 104 17.01 -12.04 10.91
N ALA A 105 15.96 -12.62 11.50
CA ALA A 105 15.59 -14.02 11.31
C ALA A 105 15.23 -14.32 9.84
N LEU A 106 14.41 -13.48 9.21
CA LEU A 106 14.03 -13.66 7.81
C LEU A 106 15.24 -13.51 6.88
N PHE A 107 16.10 -12.52 7.15
CA PHE A 107 17.33 -12.33 6.37
C PHE A 107 18.29 -13.53 6.50
N ALA A 108 18.51 -14.03 7.73
CA ALA A 108 19.34 -15.19 7.99
C ALA A 108 18.75 -16.46 7.34
N LEU A 109 17.44 -16.65 7.41
CA LEU A 109 16.73 -17.77 6.81
C LEU A 109 16.93 -17.81 5.30
N VAL A 110 16.67 -16.69 4.63
CA VAL A 110 16.82 -16.61 3.18
C VAL A 110 18.30 -16.70 2.77
N GLY A 111 19.22 -16.06 3.52
CA GLY A 111 20.65 -16.17 3.30
C GLY A 111 21.19 -17.60 3.46
N ALA A 112 20.61 -18.40 4.33
CA ALA A 112 20.95 -19.82 4.47
C ALA A 112 20.46 -20.66 3.28
N MET A 113 19.33 -20.28 2.69
CA MET A 113 18.75 -20.94 1.51
C MET A 113 19.41 -20.52 0.19
N ASP A 114 19.81 -19.27 0.07
CA ASP A 114 20.36 -18.67 -1.16
C ASP A 114 21.82 -19.04 -1.44
N ARG A 115 22.37 -20.07 -0.79
CA ARG A 115 23.72 -20.55 -1.11
C ARG A 115 23.91 -20.97 -2.58
N ALA A 116 22.82 -21.07 -3.34
CA ALA A 116 22.81 -21.46 -4.75
C ALA A 116 22.11 -20.43 -5.67
N GLY A 117 21.64 -19.27 -5.18
CA GLY A 117 20.82 -18.36 -5.97
C GLY A 117 20.99 -16.88 -5.58
N SER A 118 20.29 -16.00 -6.19
CA SER A 118 20.42 -14.56 -6.17
C SER A 118 20.28 -13.92 -4.76
N LYS A 119 21.39 -13.46 -4.17
CA LYS A 119 21.44 -12.68 -2.92
C LYS A 119 20.49 -11.47 -2.91
N GLN A 120 20.12 -10.99 -4.08
CA GLN A 120 19.27 -9.81 -4.24
C GLN A 120 17.80 -10.08 -3.91
N SER A 121 17.27 -11.26 -4.24
CA SER A 121 15.90 -11.63 -3.90
C SER A 121 15.70 -11.82 -2.39
N GLY A 122 16.69 -12.37 -1.69
CA GLY A 122 16.66 -12.50 -0.24
C GLY A 122 16.60 -11.18 0.51
N LEU A 123 17.38 -10.20 0.06
CA LEU A 123 17.32 -8.84 0.62
C LEU A 123 15.95 -8.19 0.41
N TRP A 124 15.41 -8.28 -0.79
CA TRP A 124 14.06 -7.75 -1.08
C TRP A 124 12.97 -8.46 -0.29
N TYR A 125 13.09 -9.78 -0.11
CA TYR A 125 12.14 -10.53 0.72
C TYR A 125 12.17 -10.03 2.16
N ALA A 126 13.35 -9.91 2.77
CA ALA A 126 13.49 -9.44 4.15
C ALA A 126 13.07 -7.96 4.31
N ALA A 127 13.33 -7.11 3.30
CA ALA A 127 12.91 -5.72 3.28
C ALA A 127 11.38 -5.53 3.26
N GLY A 128 10.63 -6.56 2.84
CA GLY A 128 9.18 -6.55 2.89
C GLY A 128 8.62 -6.36 4.29
N LEU A 129 9.24 -6.98 5.28
CA LEU A 129 8.74 -6.87 6.65
C LEU A 129 8.73 -5.42 7.18
N PRO A 130 9.86 -4.69 7.19
CA PRO A 130 9.84 -3.29 7.65
C PRO A 130 9.02 -2.39 6.72
N ALA A 131 9.05 -2.62 5.40
CA ALA A 131 8.26 -1.83 4.45
C ALA A 131 6.75 -1.93 4.70
N LEU A 132 6.26 -3.07 5.16
CA LEU A 132 4.85 -3.30 5.46
C LEU A 132 4.51 -2.98 6.92
N ALA A 133 5.35 -3.38 7.86
CA ALA A 133 5.06 -3.23 9.28
C ALA A 133 5.17 -1.79 9.78
N LEU A 134 6.17 -1.01 9.32
CA LEU A 134 6.36 0.36 9.81
C LEU A 134 5.16 1.28 9.53
N PRO A 135 4.59 1.34 8.32
CA PRO A 135 3.40 2.15 8.08
C PRO A 135 2.22 1.73 8.95
N LEU A 136 2.02 0.43 9.17
CA LEU A 136 0.94 -0.08 10.01
C LEU A 136 1.16 0.24 11.49
N LEU A 137 2.40 0.12 11.98
CA LEU A 137 2.78 0.56 13.33
C LEU A 137 2.51 2.05 13.53
N CYS A 138 2.95 2.89 12.59
CA CYS A 138 2.72 4.33 12.64
C CYS A 138 1.22 4.64 12.64
N LEU A 139 0.44 3.96 11.81
CA LEU A 139 -1.00 4.15 11.73
C LEU A 139 -1.70 3.83 13.07
N VAL A 140 -1.39 2.68 13.66
CA VAL A 140 -1.96 2.27 14.95
C VAL A 140 -1.54 3.22 16.06
N TRP A 141 -0.28 3.65 16.04
CA TRP A 141 0.23 4.58 17.04
C TRP A 141 -0.42 5.96 16.93
N VAL A 142 -0.47 6.55 15.72
CA VAL A 142 -1.11 7.86 15.50
C VAL A 142 -2.58 7.79 15.90
N ARG A 143 -3.28 6.71 15.53
CA ARG A 143 -4.69 6.53 15.93
C ARG A 143 -4.87 6.48 17.44
N GLY A 144 -3.88 5.98 18.17
CA GLY A 144 -3.89 5.88 19.63
C GLY A 144 -3.58 7.20 20.36
N GLN A 145 -3.24 8.29 19.66
CA GLN A 145 -2.98 9.58 20.28
C GLN A 145 -4.30 10.30 20.60
N GLU A 146 -4.61 10.43 21.85
CA GLU A 146 -5.79 11.18 22.29
C GLU A 146 -5.42 12.67 22.51
N PRO A 147 -6.33 13.64 22.19
CA PRO A 147 -7.70 13.40 21.68
C PRO A 147 -7.82 13.23 20.16
N ASP A 148 -6.84 13.62 19.36
CA ASP A 148 -6.98 13.91 17.93
C ASP A 148 -6.52 12.76 17.00
N GLY A 149 -6.25 11.58 17.55
CA GLY A 149 -5.69 10.46 16.78
C GLY A 149 -6.62 9.95 15.68
N ALA A 150 -7.94 9.94 15.90
CA ALA A 150 -8.92 9.52 14.90
C ALA A 150 -8.98 10.52 13.74
N GLU A 151 -9.10 11.79 14.06
CA GLU A 151 -9.16 12.91 13.11
C GLU A 151 -7.89 12.95 12.26
N THR A 152 -6.72 12.79 12.89
CA THR A 152 -5.42 12.77 12.20
C THR A 152 -5.35 11.64 11.18
N VAL A 153 -5.77 10.41 11.53
CA VAL A 153 -5.77 9.29 10.59
C VAL A 153 -6.79 9.51 9.47
N LEU A 154 -7.99 9.98 9.79
CA LEU A 154 -9.00 10.29 8.77
C LEU A 154 -8.55 11.39 7.82
N TRP A 155 -7.86 12.41 8.34
CA TRP A 155 -7.24 13.45 7.53
C TRP A 155 -6.15 12.89 6.60
N LEU A 156 -5.27 12.03 7.10
CA LEU A 156 -4.28 11.34 6.25
C LEU A 156 -4.94 10.53 5.13
N VAL A 157 -6.02 9.82 5.44
CA VAL A 157 -6.80 9.07 4.43
C VAL A 157 -7.40 10.04 3.39
N ALA A 158 -7.97 11.16 3.84
CA ALA A 158 -8.52 12.18 2.94
C ALA A 158 -7.45 12.79 2.03
N LEU A 159 -6.24 13.05 2.55
CA LEU A 159 -5.09 13.52 1.76
C LEU A 159 -4.71 12.54 0.65
N VAL A 160 -4.63 11.24 0.97
CA VAL A 160 -4.29 10.20 -0.01
C VAL A 160 -5.36 10.11 -1.09
N ILE A 161 -6.65 10.08 -0.70
CA ILE A 161 -7.78 10.04 -1.64
C ILE A 161 -7.78 11.28 -2.54
N ALA A 162 -7.59 12.48 -1.97
CA ALA A 162 -7.53 13.73 -2.74
C ALA A 162 -6.37 13.74 -3.73
N THR A 163 -5.19 13.26 -3.31
CA THR A 163 -4.02 13.13 -4.17
C THR A 163 -4.31 12.23 -5.36
N ASP A 164 -4.90 11.06 -5.14
CA ASP A 164 -5.20 10.09 -6.20
C ASP A 164 -6.27 10.63 -7.16
N ILE A 165 -7.32 11.24 -6.63
CA ILE A 165 -8.39 11.86 -7.44
C ILE A 165 -7.82 13.02 -8.26
N GLY A 166 -7.09 13.94 -7.63
CA GLY A 166 -6.46 15.08 -8.28
C GLY A 166 -5.49 14.66 -9.37
N ALA A 167 -4.63 13.67 -9.09
CA ALA A 167 -3.70 13.12 -10.06
C ALA A 167 -4.41 12.42 -11.24
N TYR A 168 -5.47 11.69 -10.96
CA TYR A 168 -6.24 11.01 -12.00
C TYR A 168 -6.91 12.01 -12.96
N PHE A 169 -7.64 12.98 -12.41
CA PHE A 169 -8.37 13.93 -13.25
C PHE A 169 -7.45 14.87 -14.01
N SER A 170 -6.47 15.49 -13.38
CA SER A 170 -5.54 16.38 -14.06
C SER A 170 -4.65 15.65 -15.06
N GLY A 171 -4.17 14.46 -14.74
CA GLY A 171 -3.40 13.62 -15.66
C GLY A 171 -4.20 13.21 -16.90
N ARG A 172 -5.52 13.07 -16.77
CA ARG A 172 -6.39 12.67 -17.87
C ARG A 172 -6.93 13.86 -18.68
N LEU A 173 -7.31 14.97 -18.02
CA LEU A 173 -7.91 16.14 -18.67
C LEU A 173 -6.84 17.00 -19.35
N ILE A 174 -5.71 17.21 -18.68
CA ILE A 174 -4.60 18.04 -19.17
C ILE A 174 -3.62 17.19 -19.98
N GLY A 175 -3.32 15.98 -19.52
CA GLY A 175 -2.37 15.08 -20.20
C GLY A 175 -0.94 15.58 -20.17
N GLY A 176 -0.28 15.61 -21.35
CA GLY A 176 1.07 16.13 -21.52
C GLY A 176 2.18 15.11 -21.31
N PRO A 177 3.42 15.56 -21.03
CA PRO A 177 4.60 14.71 -20.95
C PRO A 177 4.49 13.67 -19.84
N LYS A 178 5.02 12.47 -20.12
CA LYS A 178 5.03 11.36 -19.17
C LYS A 178 6.08 11.60 -18.08
N LEU A 179 5.75 11.26 -16.85
CA LEU A 179 6.64 11.42 -15.70
C LEU A 179 7.85 10.49 -15.78
N LEU A 180 7.61 9.17 -15.97
CA LEU A 180 8.65 8.16 -16.07
C LEU A 180 8.16 7.00 -16.97
N PRO A 181 8.33 7.13 -18.32
CA PRO A 181 7.76 6.19 -19.29
C PRO A 181 8.21 4.74 -19.10
N SER A 182 9.46 4.53 -18.68
CA SER A 182 10.07 3.21 -18.47
C SER A 182 9.46 2.43 -17.31
N VAL A 183 8.93 3.11 -16.29
CA VAL A 183 8.37 2.48 -15.07
C VAL A 183 6.84 2.55 -15.09
N SER A 184 6.27 3.69 -15.48
CA SER A 184 4.83 3.89 -15.51
C SER A 184 4.39 4.72 -16.71
N PRO A 185 4.01 4.09 -17.83
CA PRO A 185 3.68 4.79 -19.07
C PRO A 185 2.39 5.61 -18.99
N LYS A 186 1.58 5.45 -17.93
CA LYS A 186 0.31 6.17 -17.75
C LYS A 186 0.44 7.44 -16.93
N LYS A 187 1.52 7.61 -16.11
CA LYS A 187 1.70 8.78 -15.24
C LYS A 187 2.23 9.99 -16.00
N THR A 188 1.64 11.18 -15.74
CA THR A 188 1.99 12.46 -16.36
C THR A 188 2.42 13.49 -15.33
N TRP A 189 3.19 14.51 -15.77
CA TRP A 189 3.55 15.64 -14.92
C TRP A 189 2.32 16.44 -14.47
N ALA A 190 1.33 16.61 -15.36
CA ALA A 190 0.06 17.26 -15.01
C ALA A 190 -0.66 16.50 -13.90
N GLY A 191 -0.64 15.16 -13.92
CA GLY A 191 -1.18 14.33 -12.85
C GLY A 191 -0.45 14.53 -11.53
N LEU A 192 0.88 14.60 -11.52
CA LEU A 192 1.66 14.87 -10.31
C LEU A 192 1.27 16.22 -9.70
N LEU A 193 1.29 17.30 -10.49
CA LEU A 193 0.98 18.64 -10.01
C LEU A 193 -0.47 18.77 -9.53
N GLY A 194 -1.42 18.12 -10.24
CA GLY A 194 -2.83 18.11 -9.82
C GLY A 194 -3.07 17.33 -8.52
N GLY A 195 -2.36 16.22 -8.33
CA GLY A 195 -2.39 15.49 -7.05
C GLY A 195 -1.83 16.33 -5.90
N MET A 196 -0.70 17.00 -6.12
CA MET A 196 -0.10 17.88 -5.12
C MET A 196 -1.02 19.07 -4.76
N ALA A 197 -1.64 19.69 -5.76
CA ALA A 197 -2.59 20.79 -5.54
C ALA A 197 -3.81 20.32 -4.73
N ALA A 198 -4.39 19.16 -5.08
CA ALA A 198 -5.52 18.60 -4.35
C ALA A 198 -5.16 18.27 -2.89
N ALA A 199 -3.99 17.67 -2.66
CA ALA A 199 -3.49 17.42 -1.31
C ALA A 199 -3.28 18.71 -0.51
N ALA A 200 -2.70 19.75 -1.13
CA ALA A 200 -2.50 21.04 -0.49
C ALA A 200 -3.83 21.70 -0.10
N CYS A 201 -4.85 21.62 -0.96
CA CYS A 201 -6.19 22.14 -0.65
C CYS A 201 -6.82 21.42 0.55
N VAL A 202 -6.77 20.08 0.57
CA VAL A 202 -7.31 19.29 1.70
C VAL A 202 -6.50 19.54 2.98
N GLY A 203 -5.16 19.67 2.86
CA GLY A 203 -4.29 20.00 3.98
C GLY A 203 -4.63 21.36 4.59
N ALA A 204 -4.76 22.39 3.76
CA ALA A 204 -5.13 23.74 4.23
C ALA A 204 -6.54 23.77 4.86
N LEU A 205 -7.49 23.02 4.27
CA LEU A 205 -8.85 22.96 4.81
C LEU A 205 -8.88 22.30 6.19
N ALA A 206 -8.11 21.24 6.40
CA ALA A 206 -8.06 20.56 7.69
C ALA A 206 -7.45 21.44 8.81
N THR A 207 -6.41 22.22 8.50
CA THR A 207 -5.82 23.16 9.47
C THR A 207 -6.80 24.24 9.92
N THR A 208 -7.75 24.63 9.06
CA THR A 208 -8.77 25.63 9.40
C THR A 208 -10.00 25.06 10.10
N LEU A 209 -10.27 23.75 9.97
CA LEU A 209 -11.48 23.11 10.51
C LEU A 209 -11.24 22.27 11.76
N VAL A 210 -10.05 21.70 11.91
CA VAL A 210 -9.74 20.72 12.98
C VAL A 210 -8.84 21.32 14.06
N PHE A 211 -8.00 22.31 13.73
CA PHE A 211 -7.02 22.88 14.66
C PHE A 211 -7.33 24.33 15.09
N ILE A 212 -8.56 24.80 14.90
CA ILE A 212 -9.11 26.03 15.51
C ILE A 212 -10.07 25.62 16.63
#